data_abeefbf2f3c97578769c501fe20ac965
#
_entry.id   abeefbf2f3c97578769c501fe20ac965
#
_cell.length_a   1.000
_cell.length_b   1.000
_cell.length_c   1.000
_cell.angle_alpha   90.00
_cell.angle_beta   90.00
_cell.angle_gamma   90.00
#
_symmetry.space_group_name_H-M   'P 1'
#
loop_
_entity.id
_entity.type
_entity.pdbx_description
1 polymer ?
#
loop_
_entity_poly.entity_id
_entity_poly.type
_entity_poly.pdbx_seq_one_letter_code
_entity_poly.pdbx_strand_id
1 'polypeptide(L)'
;MVSIERLIDEHAQISARGDALLRAVATESPTMLRTMIVALDTDLVAHLATEDLEVYPHLLAKGDMAQREAAEIAMGDFDQLAAEWRAYVDEWTADEIESDRELFIEASKRVLSALSARVRIENEILYPLALSCGTITLREANARMVAG
;
A
#
# COMPACT_ATOMS: atom_id res chain seq x y z
N MET A 1 19.14 -3.17 0.59
CA MET A 1 18.18 -3.61 -0.43
C MET A 1 17.01 -4.31 0.26
N VAL A 2 15.80 -3.87 -0.02
CA VAL A 2 14.60 -4.46 0.57
C VAL A 2 14.34 -5.85 -0.04
N SER A 3 13.71 -6.74 0.73
CA SER A 3 13.33 -8.07 0.25
C SER A 3 11.87 -8.14 -0.15
N ILE A 4 11.53 -9.03 -1.08
CA ILE A 4 10.14 -9.31 -1.45
C ILE A 4 9.37 -9.90 -0.26
N GLU A 5 10.04 -10.68 0.58
CA GLU A 5 9.47 -11.23 1.82
C GLU A 5 8.95 -10.11 2.72
N ARG A 6 9.76 -9.09 2.97
CA ARG A 6 9.38 -7.94 3.77
C ARG A 6 8.23 -7.15 3.15
N LEU A 7 8.29 -6.90 1.84
CA LEU A 7 7.25 -6.14 1.14
C LEU A 7 5.90 -6.86 1.19
N ILE A 8 5.89 -8.19 1.03
CA ILE A 8 4.68 -9.00 1.12
C ILE A 8 4.15 -9.03 2.55
N ASP A 9 5.01 -9.10 3.55
CA ASP A 9 4.60 -9.04 4.96
C ASP A 9 3.97 -7.68 5.29
N GLU A 10 4.53 -6.59 4.79
CA GLU A 10 3.95 -5.26 4.93
C GLU A 10 2.59 -5.16 4.24
N HIS A 11 2.44 -5.76 3.05
CA HIS A 11 1.16 -5.87 2.36
C HIS A 11 0.13 -6.64 3.16
N ALA A 12 0.52 -7.74 3.77
CA ALA A 12 -0.39 -8.53 4.60
C ALA A 12 -0.92 -7.73 5.78
N GLN A 13 -0.08 -6.93 6.42
CA GLN A 13 -0.46 -6.07 7.52
C GLN A 13 -1.39 -4.93 7.07
N ILE A 14 -1.08 -4.27 5.97
CA ILE A 14 -1.90 -3.22 5.37
C ILE A 14 -3.27 -3.79 4.98
N SER A 15 -3.30 -4.95 4.34
CA SER A 15 -4.54 -5.62 3.94
C SER A 15 -5.39 -6.00 5.14
N ALA A 16 -4.78 -6.51 6.22
CA ALA A 16 -5.49 -6.86 7.44
C ALA A 16 -6.15 -5.62 8.09
N ARG A 17 -5.44 -4.50 8.12
CA ARG A 17 -6.00 -3.23 8.62
C ARG A 17 -7.12 -2.70 7.73
N GLY A 18 -6.96 -2.79 6.42
CA GLY A 18 -7.98 -2.39 5.46
C GLY A 18 -9.24 -3.24 5.58
N ASP A 19 -9.10 -4.55 5.70
CA ASP A 19 -10.22 -5.47 5.88
C ASP A 19 -10.95 -5.23 7.21
N ALA A 20 -10.20 -4.98 8.29
CA ALA A 20 -10.78 -4.65 9.60
C ALA A 20 -11.59 -3.36 9.53
N LEU A 21 -11.05 -2.32 8.88
CA LEU A 21 -11.76 -1.06 8.69
C LEU A 21 -13.04 -1.27 7.89
N LEU A 22 -12.96 -2.00 6.78
CA LEU A 22 -14.11 -2.25 5.92
C LEU A 22 -15.23 -2.99 6.67
N ARG A 23 -14.89 -3.92 7.54
CA ARG A 23 -15.88 -4.61 8.39
C ARG A 23 -16.50 -3.70 9.45
N ALA A 24 -15.80 -2.66 9.86
CA ALA A 24 -16.20 -1.79 10.95
C ALA A 24 -16.98 -0.54 10.52
N VAL A 25 -16.91 -0.14 9.24
CA VAL A 25 -17.41 1.17 8.77
C VAL A 25 -18.89 1.43 9.07
N ALA A 26 -19.71 0.38 9.12
CA ALA A 26 -21.15 0.52 9.33
C ALA A 26 -21.54 0.61 10.82
N THR A 27 -20.74 0.04 11.72
CA THR A 27 -21.18 -0.20 13.09
C THR A 27 -20.29 0.41 14.16
N GLU A 28 -19.01 0.62 13.89
CA GLU A 28 -18.07 1.12 14.89
C GLU A 28 -18.26 2.62 15.13
N SER A 29 -17.80 3.11 16.28
CA SER A 29 -17.89 4.54 16.62
C SER A 29 -17.01 5.38 15.67
N PRO A 30 -17.42 6.64 15.38
CA PRO A 30 -16.61 7.53 14.55
C PRO A 30 -15.19 7.73 15.09
N THR A 31 -15.01 7.82 16.39
CA THR A 31 -13.69 7.96 17.03
C THR A 31 -12.82 6.74 16.78
N MET A 32 -13.37 5.55 16.93
CA MET A 32 -12.63 4.30 16.65
C MET A 32 -12.29 4.16 15.17
N LEU A 33 -13.23 4.48 14.30
CA LEU A 33 -13.00 4.46 12.84
C LEU A 33 -11.87 5.41 12.46
N ARG A 34 -11.85 6.61 13.03
CA ARG A 34 -10.75 7.55 12.80
C ARG A 34 -9.41 6.98 13.26
N THR A 35 -9.37 6.34 14.41
CA THR A 35 -8.16 5.66 14.91
C THR A 35 -7.69 4.58 13.94
N MET A 36 -8.61 3.80 13.39
CA MET A 36 -8.29 2.75 12.41
C MET A 36 -7.75 3.33 11.10
N ILE A 37 -8.32 4.43 10.62
CA ILE A 37 -7.85 5.14 9.43
C ILE A 37 -6.41 5.65 9.64
N VAL A 38 -6.14 6.27 10.77
CA VAL A 38 -4.80 6.82 11.07
C VAL A 38 -3.76 5.70 11.18
N ALA A 39 -4.12 4.57 11.78
CA ALA A 39 -3.22 3.43 11.88
C ALA A 39 -2.86 2.85 10.51
N LEU A 40 -3.86 2.71 9.63
CA LEU A 40 -3.63 2.26 8.25
C LEU A 40 -2.79 3.26 7.47
N ASP A 41 -3.06 4.56 7.62
CA ASP A 41 -2.28 5.62 6.98
C ASP A 41 -0.80 5.56 7.39
N THR A 42 -0.52 5.36 8.66
CA THR A 42 0.84 5.27 9.17
C THR A 42 1.60 4.12 8.50
N ASP A 43 1.01 2.94 8.42
CA ASP A 43 1.63 1.78 7.79
C ASP A 43 1.78 1.98 6.28
N LEU A 44 0.77 2.55 5.63
CA LEU A 44 0.78 2.76 4.19
C LEU A 44 1.82 3.79 3.77
N VAL A 45 1.93 4.91 4.48
CA VAL A 45 2.92 5.95 4.19
C VAL A 45 4.34 5.41 4.33
N ALA A 46 4.62 4.63 5.38
CA ALA A 46 5.92 4.02 5.58
C ALA A 46 6.27 3.03 4.46
N HIS A 47 5.30 2.21 4.05
CA HIS A 47 5.47 1.25 2.96
C HIS A 47 5.73 1.94 1.63
N LEU A 48 4.96 2.97 1.31
CA LEU A 48 5.14 3.75 0.08
C LEU A 48 6.50 4.44 0.02
N ALA A 49 6.98 4.96 1.14
CA ALA A 49 8.31 5.57 1.22
C ALA A 49 9.41 4.55 0.89
N THR A 50 9.29 3.31 1.36
CA THR A 50 10.22 2.24 1.03
C THR A 50 10.22 1.94 -0.47
N GLU A 51 9.06 1.85 -1.09
CA GLU A 51 8.94 1.58 -2.53
C GLU A 51 9.51 2.73 -3.37
N ASP A 52 9.24 3.97 -2.97
CA ASP A 52 9.72 5.15 -3.69
C ASP A 52 11.24 5.31 -3.61
N LEU A 53 11.87 4.79 -2.57
CA LEU A 53 13.32 4.84 -2.42
C LEU A 53 14.02 3.61 -2.99
N GLU A 54 13.50 2.42 -2.77
CA GLU A 54 14.24 1.19 -2.97
C GLU A 54 13.73 0.28 -4.09
N VAL A 55 12.52 0.51 -4.60
CA VAL A 55 11.92 -0.37 -5.61
C VAL A 55 11.81 0.32 -6.96
N TYR A 56 10.93 1.31 -7.06
CA TYR A 56 10.57 1.88 -8.37
C TYR A 56 11.70 2.65 -9.06
N PRO A 57 12.49 3.49 -8.40
CA PRO A 57 13.59 4.18 -9.07
C PRO A 57 14.62 3.21 -9.65
N HIS A 58 14.91 2.13 -8.93
CA HIS A 58 15.84 1.10 -9.40
C HIS A 58 15.27 0.27 -10.54
N LEU A 59 13.98 -0.05 -10.47
CA LEU A 59 13.29 -0.76 -11.56
C LEU A 59 13.28 0.06 -12.85
N LEU A 60 13.05 1.38 -12.75
CA LEU A 60 13.14 2.28 -13.89
C LEU A 60 14.57 2.40 -14.44
N ALA A 61 15.58 2.36 -13.57
CA ALA A 61 16.98 2.48 -13.97
C ALA A 61 17.56 1.19 -14.54
N LYS A 62 17.21 0.03 -13.99
CA LYS A 62 17.83 -1.27 -14.29
C LYS A 62 16.97 -2.20 -15.12
N GLY A 63 15.66 -1.96 -15.20
CA GLY A 63 14.75 -2.79 -15.97
C GLY A 63 14.98 -2.67 -17.47
N ASP A 64 14.58 -3.69 -18.21
CA ASP A 64 14.50 -3.60 -19.68
C ASP A 64 13.33 -2.70 -20.10
N MET A 65 13.11 -2.54 -21.41
CA MET A 65 12.08 -1.66 -21.92
C MET A 65 10.68 -2.05 -21.43
N ALA A 66 10.35 -3.33 -21.45
CA ALA A 66 9.03 -3.81 -21.00
C ALA A 66 8.84 -3.64 -19.49
N GLN A 67 9.88 -3.90 -18.70
CA GLN A 67 9.85 -3.72 -17.24
C GLN A 67 9.69 -2.25 -16.86
N ARG A 68 10.40 -1.35 -17.53
CA ARG A 68 10.28 0.09 -17.31
C ARG A 68 8.90 0.61 -17.68
N GLU A 69 8.36 0.17 -18.81
CA GLU A 69 7.02 0.57 -19.25
C GLU A 69 5.96 0.12 -18.25
N ALA A 70 6.02 -1.13 -17.77
CA ALA A 70 5.12 -1.64 -16.76
C ALA A 70 5.19 -0.82 -15.46
N ALA A 71 6.40 -0.47 -15.04
CA ALA A 71 6.62 0.34 -13.84
C ALA A 71 6.07 1.76 -14.02
N GLU A 72 6.28 2.39 -15.15
CA GLU A 72 5.78 3.74 -15.45
C GLU A 72 4.25 3.81 -15.44
N ILE A 73 3.59 2.83 -16.03
CA ILE A 73 2.12 2.74 -16.04
C ILE A 73 1.61 2.59 -14.62
N ALA A 74 2.18 1.66 -13.86
CA ALA A 74 1.78 1.41 -12.47
C ALA A 74 2.01 2.62 -11.58
N MET A 75 3.13 3.32 -11.72
CA MET A 75 3.44 4.52 -10.95
C MET A 75 2.43 5.65 -11.22
N GLY A 76 2.00 5.82 -12.47
CA GLY A 76 0.96 6.79 -12.81
C GLY A 76 -0.37 6.49 -12.11
N ASP A 77 -0.79 5.23 -12.13
CA ASP A 77 -2.02 4.79 -11.45
C ASP A 77 -1.89 4.93 -9.92
N PHE A 78 -0.70 4.63 -9.38
CA PHE A 78 -0.44 4.71 -7.94
C PHE A 78 -0.36 6.15 -7.43
N ASP A 79 0.13 7.08 -8.23
CA ASP A 79 0.12 8.50 -7.88
C ASP A 79 -1.30 9.01 -7.73
N GLN A 80 -2.20 8.59 -8.61
CA GLN A 80 -3.63 8.92 -8.50
C GLN A 80 -4.24 8.30 -7.24
N LEU A 81 -3.95 7.05 -6.96
CA LEU A 81 -4.43 6.36 -5.75
C LEU A 81 -3.90 7.02 -4.48
N ALA A 82 -2.63 7.42 -4.46
CA ALA A 82 -2.03 8.13 -3.33
C ALA A 82 -2.74 9.45 -3.05
N ALA A 83 -3.09 10.19 -4.10
CA ALA A 83 -3.85 11.43 -3.97
C ALA A 83 -5.27 11.17 -3.44
N GLU A 84 -5.95 10.15 -3.93
CA GLU A 84 -7.28 9.75 -3.46
C GLU A 84 -7.24 9.29 -1.99
N TRP A 85 -6.23 8.53 -1.60
CA TRP A 85 -6.03 8.10 -0.22
C TRP A 85 -5.82 9.31 0.70
N ARG A 86 -4.97 10.26 0.29
CA ARG A 86 -4.72 11.47 1.09
C ARG A 86 -5.99 12.29 1.25
N ALA A 87 -6.77 12.46 0.19
CA ALA A 87 -8.05 13.14 0.24
C ALA A 87 -9.03 12.44 1.19
N TYR A 88 -9.08 11.10 1.17
CA TYR A 88 -9.89 10.30 2.07
C TYR A 88 -9.50 10.51 3.54
N VAL A 89 -8.21 10.45 3.85
CA VAL A 89 -7.71 10.65 5.22
C VAL A 89 -8.02 12.07 5.71
N ASP A 90 -7.85 13.07 4.87
CA ASP A 90 -8.09 14.47 5.23
C ASP A 90 -9.58 14.79 5.40
N GLU A 91 -10.44 14.19 4.59
CA GLU A 91 -11.89 14.38 4.62
C GLU A 91 -12.53 13.73 5.85
N TRP A 92 -12.19 12.47 6.14
CA TRP A 92 -12.94 11.64 7.09
C TRP A 92 -12.40 11.72 8.51
N THR A 93 -12.63 12.87 9.14
CA THR A 93 -12.49 13.04 10.59
C THR A 93 -13.65 12.35 11.30
N ALA A 94 -13.55 12.20 12.63
CA ALA A 94 -14.64 11.62 13.41
C ALA A 94 -15.95 12.40 13.23
N ASP A 95 -15.88 13.73 13.19
CA ASP A 95 -17.05 14.58 13.00
C ASP A 95 -17.70 14.38 11.64
N GLU A 96 -16.91 14.28 10.56
CA GLU A 96 -17.42 14.04 9.22
C GLU A 96 -18.03 12.65 9.08
N ILE A 97 -17.44 11.64 9.70
CA ILE A 97 -18.00 10.29 9.73
C ILE A 97 -19.38 10.30 10.41
N GLU A 98 -19.49 10.97 11.53
CA GLU A 98 -20.76 11.10 12.23
C GLU A 98 -21.80 11.85 11.42
N SER A 99 -21.38 12.89 10.71
CA SER A 99 -22.25 13.75 9.90
C SER A 99 -22.87 13.01 8.70
N ASP A 100 -22.11 12.13 8.05
CA ASP A 100 -22.58 11.40 6.86
C ASP A 100 -21.95 9.99 6.78
N ARG A 101 -22.50 9.09 7.55
CA ARG A 101 -22.02 7.70 7.62
C ARG A 101 -22.18 6.98 6.27
N GLU A 102 -23.26 7.20 5.57
CA GLU A 102 -23.51 6.53 4.29
C GLU A 102 -22.47 6.89 3.25
N LEU A 103 -22.16 8.18 3.13
CA LEU A 103 -21.11 8.65 2.22
C LEU A 103 -19.74 8.13 2.63
N PHE A 104 -19.46 8.09 3.93
CA PHE A 104 -18.23 7.49 4.47
C PHE A 104 -18.09 6.02 4.07
N ILE A 105 -19.15 5.23 4.19
CA ILE A 105 -19.14 3.83 3.80
C ILE A 105 -18.81 3.69 2.32
N GLU A 106 -19.44 4.46 1.46
CA GLU A 106 -19.19 4.44 0.01
C GLU A 106 -17.74 4.82 -0.32
N ALA A 107 -17.25 5.90 0.29
CA ALA A 107 -15.87 6.35 0.09
C ALA A 107 -14.87 5.29 0.56
N SER A 108 -15.13 4.67 1.71
CA SER A 108 -14.28 3.62 2.26
C SER A 108 -14.21 2.40 1.36
N LYS A 109 -15.34 1.93 0.86
CA LYS A 109 -15.39 0.79 -0.07
C LYS A 109 -14.56 1.08 -1.33
N ARG A 110 -14.68 2.28 -1.88
CA ARG A 110 -13.98 2.67 -3.09
C ARG A 110 -12.46 2.70 -2.89
N VAL A 111 -11.99 3.41 -1.87
CA VAL A 111 -10.55 3.57 -1.66
C VAL A 111 -9.89 2.26 -1.20
N LEU A 112 -10.56 1.48 -0.36
CA LEU A 112 -10.01 0.21 0.11
C LEU A 112 -9.97 -0.85 -1.00
N SER A 113 -10.94 -0.85 -1.91
CA SER A 113 -10.91 -1.71 -3.10
C SER A 113 -9.74 -1.34 -4.01
N ALA A 114 -9.46 -0.06 -4.19
CA ALA A 114 -8.33 0.41 -5.00
C ALA A 114 -6.98 0.02 -4.35
N LEU A 115 -6.86 0.14 -3.04
CA LEU A 115 -5.66 -0.32 -2.31
C LEU A 115 -5.44 -1.82 -2.46
N SER A 116 -6.51 -2.60 -2.36
CA SER A 116 -6.45 -4.05 -2.53
C SER A 116 -6.00 -4.44 -3.94
N ALA A 117 -6.49 -3.75 -4.95
CA ALA A 117 -6.08 -3.96 -6.34
C ALA A 117 -4.58 -3.64 -6.53
N ARG A 118 -4.09 -2.57 -5.94
CA ARG A 118 -2.66 -2.21 -5.96
C ARG A 118 -1.80 -3.30 -5.34
N VAL A 119 -2.17 -3.79 -4.15
CA VAL A 119 -1.44 -4.87 -3.47
C VAL A 119 -1.32 -6.09 -4.38
N ARG A 120 -2.40 -6.44 -5.06
CA ARG A 120 -2.40 -7.59 -5.98
C ARG A 120 -1.46 -7.37 -7.17
N ILE A 121 -1.50 -6.20 -7.78
CA ILE A 121 -0.63 -5.86 -8.93
C ILE A 121 0.84 -5.91 -8.49
N GLU A 122 1.18 -5.36 -7.34
CA GLU A 122 2.54 -5.39 -6.82
C GLU A 122 3.00 -6.82 -6.53
N ASN A 123 2.19 -7.60 -5.83
CA ASN A 123 2.55 -8.98 -5.48
C ASN A 123 2.70 -9.89 -6.71
N GLU A 124 1.81 -9.77 -7.68
CA GLU A 124 1.74 -10.68 -8.83
C GLU A 124 2.62 -10.25 -9.99
N ILE A 125 2.89 -8.95 -10.15
CA ILE A 125 3.56 -8.41 -11.34
C ILE A 125 4.82 -7.63 -10.99
N LEU A 126 4.70 -6.57 -10.18
CA LEU A 126 5.79 -5.61 -10.00
C LEU A 126 6.93 -6.14 -9.12
N TYR A 127 6.62 -6.82 -8.04
CA TYR A 127 7.66 -7.41 -7.19
C TYR A 127 8.42 -8.54 -7.91
N PRO A 128 7.76 -9.45 -8.65
CA PRO A 128 8.49 -10.40 -9.49
C PRO A 128 9.38 -9.73 -10.53
N LEU A 129 8.95 -8.64 -11.15
CA LEU A 129 9.79 -7.87 -12.08
C LEU A 129 11.00 -7.26 -11.38
N ALA A 130 10.79 -6.65 -10.22
CA ALA A 130 11.87 -6.05 -9.42
C ALA A 130 12.87 -7.11 -8.94
N LEU A 131 12.39 -8.28 -8.54
CA LEU A 131 13.23 -9.41 -8.19
C LEU A 131 14.07 -9.88 -9.40
N SER A 132 13.45 -10.00 -10.56
CA SER A 132 14.08 -10.42 -11.80
C SER A 132 15.22 -9.48 -12.23
N CYS A 133 15.07 -8.18 -12.07
CA CYS A 133 16.12 -7.21 -12.43
C CYS A 133 17.07 -6.87 -11.28
N GLY A 134 16.96 -7.54 -10.14
CA GLY A 134 17.90 -7.41 -9.02
C GLY A 134 17.74 -6.17 -8.16
N THR A 135 16.59 -5.47 -8.22
CA THR A 135 16.34 -4.30 -7.38
C THR A 135 15.85 -4.66 -5.99
N ILE A 136 15.33 -5.85 -5.81
CA ILE A 136 14.95 -6.40 -4.51
C ILE A 136 15.50 -7.81 -4.37
N THR A 137 15.57 -8.30 -3.15
CA THR A 137 16.01 -9.67 -2.85
C THR A 137 14.80 -10.55 -2.49
N LEU A 138 15.00 -11.86 -2.54
CA LEU A 138 13.93 -12.80 -2.19
C LEU A 138 13.65 -12.79 -0.68
N ARG A 139 14.70 -12.75 0.13
CA ARG A 139 14.62 -12.83 1.60
C ARG A 139 15.51 -11.80 2.25
N GLU A 140 15.22 -11.51 3.53
CA GLU A 140 16.11 -10.72 4.35
C GLU A 140 17.47 -11.41 4.48
N ALA A 141 18.54 -10.67 4.20
CA ALA A 141 19.87 -11.26 4.13
C ALA A 141 20.60 -11.32 5.48
N ASN A 142 20.35 -10.37 6.36
CA ASN A 142 21.17 -10.10 7.53
C ASN A 142 21.25 -11.24 8.55
N ALA A 143 20.13 -11.82 8.94
CA ALA A 143 20.07 -12.83 9.98
C ALA A 143 20.86 -14.09 9.60
N ARG A 144 20.89 -14.44 8.34
CA ARG A 144 21.59 -15.61 7.84
C ARG A 144 23.08 -15.42 7.69
N MET A 145 23.47 -14.23 7.30
CA MET A 145 24.89 -13.88 7.18
C MET A 145 25.59 -13.94 8.52
N VAL A 146 24.91 -13.53 9.59
CA VAL A 146 25.46 -13.59 10.94
C VAL A 146 25.50 -15.04 11.46
N ALA A 147 24.50 -15.84 11.12
CA ALA A 147 24.43 -17.25 11.54
C ALA A 147 25.43 -18.14 10.81
N GLY A 148 25.79 -17.77 9.61
CA GLY A 148 26.79 -18.51 8.82
C GLY A 148 28.19 -18.22 9.25
#